data_fe423d6d32742a1f71c33bdb97da9c39
#
_entry.id   fe423d6d32742a1f71c33bdb97da9c39
#
_cell.length_a   1.000
_cell.length_b   1.000
_cell.length_c   1.000
_cell.angle_alpha   90.00
_cell.angle_beta   90.00
_cell.angle_gamma   90.00
#
_symmetry.space_group_name_H-M   'P 1'
#
loop_
_entity.id
_entity.type
_entity.pdbx_description
1 polymer ?
#
loop_
_entity_poly.entity_id
_entity_poly.type
_entity_poly.pdbx_seq_one_letter_code
_entity_poly.pdbx_strand_id
1 'polypeptide(L)'
;MTPPLRWRLSVAGGVALVVLLVDQLTKLAVRAVGDALRVTVIPGVIDFMFVRNIGAAFSMGEGHGIAFAVLALAVIIAIAVYLVRAPQLAHLEVVGMAMVAGGAIGNAIDRLAFGFVTDFIATTFIDFPVFNVADISITVGVVLALFGYMFLSPAAREVDATAELNARDEARAKRKAKQRGERARKIRERTER
;
A
#
# COMPACT_ATOMS: atom_id res chain seq x y z
N MET A 1 -19.46 8.90 4.58
CA MET A 1 -18.88 10.10 5.24
C MET A 1 -17.38 9.95 5.31
N THR A 2 -16.63 10.98 4.95
CA THR A 2 -15.16 10.98 5.04
C THR A 2 -14.75 11.25 6.49
N PRO A 3 -13.73 10.54 7.02
CA PRO A 3 -13.27 10.74 8.38
C PRO A 3 -12.65 12.14 8.55
N PRO A 4 -12.93 12.86 9.65
CA PRO A 4 -12.34 14.15 9.94
C PRO A 4 -10.83 14.00 10.24
N LEU A 5 -10.05 15.07 10.01
CA LEU A 5 -8.58 15.04 10.16
C LEU A 5 -8.13 14.52 11.54
N ARG A 6 -8.76 14.96 12.62
CA ARG A 6 -8.42 14.47 13.97
C ARG A 6 -8.55 12.96 14.09
N TRP A 7 -9.63 12.40 13.56
CA TRP A 7 -9.83 10.96 13.55
C TRP A 7 -8.75 10.25 12.72
N ARG A 8 -8.45 10.78 11.51
CA ARG A 8 -7.40 10.20 10.65
C ARG A 8 -6.07 10.11 11.38
N LEU A 9 -5.63 11.20 12.02
CA LEU A 9 -4.34 11.26 12.72
C LEU A 9 -4.34 10.38 13.98
N SER A 10 -5.42 10.38 14.77
CA SER A 10 -5.51 9.54 15.97
C SER A 10 -5.52 8.06 15.62
N VAL A 11 -6.30 7.64 14.63
CA VAL A 11 -6.36 6.24 14.21
C VAL A 11 -5.07 5.83 13.53
N ALA A 12 -4.52 6.65 12.64
CA ALA A 12 -3.25 6.34 12.00
C ALA A 12 -2.10 6.21 13.01
N GLY A 13 -2.00 7.15 13.96
CA GLY A 13 -1.00 7.08 15.03
C GLY A 13 -1.18 5.86 15.93
N GLY A 14 -2.42 5.56 16.34
CA GLY A 14 -2.74 4.40 17.18
C GLY A 14 -2.43 3.07 16.50
N VAL A 15 -2.88 2.89 15.24
CA VAL A 15 -2.63 1.66 14.47
C VAL A 15 -1.13 1.49 14.19
N ALA A 16 -0.44 2.54 13.75
CA ALA A 16 0.99 2.47 13.48
C ALA A 16 1.78 2.13 14.76
N LEU A 17 1.40 2.70 15.90
CA LEU A 17 2.02 2.40 17.20
C LEU A 17 1.80 0.94 17.60
N VAL A 18 0.58 0.40 17.46
CA VAL A 18 0.29 -1.00 17.78
C VAL A 18 1.12 -1.94 16.90
N VAL A 19 1.15 -1.69 15.57
CA VAL A 19 1.96 -2.48 14.64
C VAL A 19 3.43 -2.43 15.03
N LEU A 20 3.96 -1.25 15.30
CA LEU A 20 5.36 -1.05 15.70
C LEU A 20 5.69 -1.79 17.00
N LEU A 21 4.84 -1.69 18.01
CA LEU A 21 5.04 -2.36 19.29
C LEU A 21 5.04 -3.88 19.11
N VAL A 22 4.06 -4.44 18.39
CA VAL A 22 4.00 -5.89 18.16
C VAL A 22 5.20 -6.37 17.37
N ASP A 23 5.60 -5.65 16.32
CA ASP A 23 6.78 -5.97 15.51
C ASP A 23 8.06 -5.95 16.37
N GLN A 24 8.31 -4.87 17.09
CA GLN A 24 9.56 -4.73 17.85
C GLN A 24 9.62 -5.67 19.06
N LEU A 25 8.50 -5.95 19.72
CA LEU A 25 8.47 -6.92 20.82
C LEU A 25 8.71 -8.35 20.33
N THR A 26 8.13 -8.74 19.21
CA THR A 26 8.39 -10.08 18.63
C THR A 26 9.83 -10.20 18.15
N LYS A 27 10.37 -9.19 17.48
CA LYS A 27 11.77 -9.14 17.07
C LYS A 27 12.74 -9.17 18.25
N LEU A 28 12.42 -8.46 19.35
CA LEU A 28 13.20 -8.51 20.58
C LEU A 28 13.25 -9.92 21.16
N ALA A 29 12.10 -10.59 21.26
CA ALA A 29 12.01 -11.97 21.74
C ALA A 29 12.83 -12.94 20.86
N VAL A 30 12.70 -12.81 19.53
CA VAL A 30 13.47 -13.61 18.56
C VAL A 30 14.98 -13.38 18.68
N ARG A 31 15.42 -12.13 18.79
CA ARG A 31 16.85 -11.81 18.97
C ARG A 31 17.40 -12.32 20.30
N ALA A 32 16.59 -12.37 21.36
CA ALA A 32 17.00 -12.92 22.66
C ALA A 32 17.31 -14.43 22.60
N VAL A 33 16.58 -15.19 21.75
CA VAL A 33 16.86 -16.62 21.51
C VAL A 33 18.00 -16.78 20.48
N GLY A 34 18.08 -15.91 19.49
CA GLY A 34 19.09 -15.89 18.45
C GLY A 34 19.08 -17.14 17.57
N ASP A 35 20.27 -17.58 17.13
CA ASP A 35 20.44 -18.68 16.16
C ASP A 35 19.95 -20.04 16.68
N ALA A 36 19.67 -20.16 17.98
CA ALA A 36 19.07 -21.35 18.58
C ALA A 36 17.55 -21.46 18.31
N LEU A 37 16.91 -20.40 17.81
CA LEU A 37 15.49 -20.43 17.51
C LEU A 37 15.18 -21.41 16.36
N ARG A 38 14.53 -22.51 16.69
CA ARG A 38 14.05 -23.53 15.75
C ARG A 38 12.77 -24.12 16.34
N VAL A 39 11.61 -23.60 15.94
CA VAL A 39 10.31 -24.03 16.48
C VAL A 39 9.34 -24.25 15.34
N THR A 40 8.81 -25.46 15.22
CA THR A 40 7.68 -25.73 14.33
C THR A 40 6.40 -25.26 15.01
N VAL A 41 5.78 -24.24 14.44
CA VAL A 41 4.53 -23.64 14.95
C VAL A 41 3.33 -24.40 14.41
N ILE A 42 3.32 -24.61 13.09
CA ILE A 42 2.29 -25.39 12.39
C ILE A 42 3.01 -26.38 11.50
N PRO A 43 2.98 -27.71 11.82
CA PRO A 43 3.66 -28.71 11.04
C PRO A 43 3.34 -28.65 9.54
N GLY A 44 4.37 -28.59 8.71
CA GLY A 44 4.25 -28.50 7.26
C GLY A 44 3.77 -27.14 6.72
N VAL A 45 3.59 -26.10 7.58
CA VAL A 45 3.10 -24.78 7.16
C VAL A 45 4.02 -23.67 7.63
N ILE A 46 4.29 -23.55 8.94
CA ILE A 46 5.05 -22.44 9.52
C ILE A 46 6.05 -22.93 10.56
N ASP A 47 7.29 -22.51 10.37
CA ASP A 47 8.36 -22.62 11.35
C ASP A 47 8.83 -21.23 11.79
N PHE A 48 9.33 -21.10 13.03
CA PHE A 48 10.06 -19.94 13.48
C PHE A 48 11.55 -20.23 13.51
N MET A 49 12.33 -19.35 12.85
CA MET A 49 13.78 -19.40 12.81
C MET A 49 14.34 -17.98 12.71
N PHE A 50 15.45 -17.70 13.40
CA PHE A 50 16.07 -16.39 13.34
C PHE A 50 16.89 -16.23 12.05
N VAL A 51 16.59 -15.17 11.28
CA VAL A 51 17.33 -14.80 10.07
C VAL A 51 17.71 -13.32 10.13
N ARG A 52 18.99 -13.02 9.83
CA ARG A 52 19.48 -11.64 9.67
C ARG A 52 19.38 -11.26 8.20
N ASN A 53 18.34 -10.51 7.84
CA ASN A 53 18.11 -10.07 6.46
C ASN A 53 18.84 -8.74 6.22
N ILE A 54 19.94 -8.78 5.48
CA ILE A 54 20.76 -7.59 5.11
C ILE A 54 20.31 -6.92 3.81
N GLY A 55 19.29 -7.44 3.15
CA GLY A 55 18.72 -6.91 1.91
C GLY A 55 17.24 -6.51 2.03
N ALA A 56 16.55 -6.64 0.90
CA ALA A 56 15.08 -6.65 0.80
C ALA A 56 14.59 -8.10 0.57
N ALA A 57 13.34 -8.27 0.11
CA ALA A 57 12.83 -9.57 -0.27
C ALA A 57 13.77 -10.25 -1.30
N PHE A 58 13.94 -11.57 -1.16
CA PHE A 58 14.84 -12.39 -2.00
C PHE A 58 16.31 -11.92 -2.00
N SER A 59 16.81 -11.37 -0.88
CA SER A 59 18.18 -10.87 -0.73
C SER A 59 18.57 -9.77 -1.74
N MET A 60 17.59 -9.12 -2.37
CA MET A 60 17.88 -8.02 -3.29
C MET A 60 18.47 -6.82 -2.55
N GLY A 61 19.55 -6.25 -3.13
CA GLY A 61 20.18 -5.04 -2.58
C GLY A 61 20.90 -5.27 -1.25
N GLU A 62 21.56 -6.43 -1.06
CA GLU A 62 22.41 -6.67 0.11
C GLU A 62 23.42 -5.54 0.32
N GLY A 63 23.60 -5.13 1.57
CA GLY A 63 24.50 -4.02 1.94
C GLY A 63 23.90 -2.63 1.77
N HIS A 64 22.69 -2.48 1.21
CA HIS A 64 22.05 -1.18 1.01
C HIS A 64 21.00 -0.85 2.10
N GLY A 65 21.19 -1.32 3.33
CA GLY A 65 20.25 -1.13 4.45
C GLY A 65 19.86 0.33 4.70
N ILE A 66 20.81 1.26 4.57
CA ILE A 66 20.55 2.71 4.71
C ILE A 66 19.63 3.22 3.59
N ALA A 67 19.82 2.78 2.34
CA ALA A 67 18.98 3.19 1.23
C ALA A 67 17.52 2.72 1.45
N PHE A 68 17.30 1.51 1.96
CA PHE A 68 15.97 1.03 2.34
C PHE A 68 15.36 1.80 3.52
N ALA A 69 16.17 2.23 4.50
CA ALA A 69 15.69 3.07 5.59
C ALA A 69 15.26 4.47 5.08
N VAL A 70 16.02 5.05 4.15
CA VAL A 70 15.66 6.32 3.49
C VAL A 70 14.38 6.17 2.67
N LEU A 71 14.22 5.08 1.91
CA LEU A 71 13.00 4.78 1.17
C LEU A 71 11.80 4.64 2.12
N ALA A 72 11.96 3.92 3.22
CA ALA A 72 10.92 3.79 4.25
C ALA A 72 10.51 5.16 4.79
N LEU A 73 11.48 6.04 5.11
CA LEU A 73 11.21 7.41 5.55
C LEU A 73 10.44 8.21 4.50
N ALA A 74 10.81 8.11 3.22
CA ALA A 74 10.10 8.78 2.14
C ALA A 74 8.64 8.30 2.03
N VAL A 75 8.39 6.99 2.14
CA VAL A 75 7.04 6.41 2.15
C VAL A 75 6.23 6.91 3.35
N ILE A 76 6.82 6.94 4.56
CA ILE A 76 6.16 7.44 5.77
C ILE A 76 5.76 8.91 5.62
N ILE A 77 6.66 9.74 5.09
CA ILE A 77 6.38 11.16 4.82
C ILE A 77 5.25 11.29 3.79
N ALA A 78 5.29 10.53 2.69
CA ALA A 78 4.25 10.53 1.68
C ALA A 78 2.88 10.15 2.26
N ILE A 79 2.82 9.11 3.09
CA ILE A 79 1.60 8.70 3.81
C ILE A 79 1.11 9.84 4.72
N ALA A 80 1.99 10.44 5.51
CA ALA A 80 1.62 11.53 6.42
C ALA A 80 1.05 12.73 5.66
N VAL A 81 1.72 13.15 4.58
CA VAL A 81 1.25 14.23 3.70
C VAL A 81 -0.11 13.88 3.08
N TYR A 82 -0.29 12.67 2.62
CA TYR A 82 -1.54 12.22 2.03
C TYR A 82 -2.69 12.21 3.05
N LEU A 83 -2.47 11.67 4.26
CA LEU A 83 -3.46 11.66 5.33
C LEU A 83 -3.92 13.06 5.75
N VAL A 84 -3.03 14.04 5.66
CA VAL A 84 -3.33 15.44 6.00
C VAL A 84 -4.03 16.17 4.85
N ARG A 85 -3.57 15.99 3.61
CA ARG A 85 -3.97 16.81 2.46
C ARG A 85 -5.12 16.24 1.64
N ALA A 86 -5.30 14.92 1.62
CA ALA A 86 -6.36 14.31 0.82
C ALA A 86 -7.76 14.72 1.35
N PRO A 87 -8.63 15.26 0.48
CA PRO A 87 -9.93 15.79 0.92
C PRO A 87 -10.90 14.68 1.34
N GLN A 88 -10.82 13.53 0.67
CA GLN A 88 -11.81 12.45 0.77
C GLN A 88 -11.13 11.10 0.88
N LEU A 89 -11.01 10.58 2.11
CA LEU A 89 -10.44 9.26 2.40
C LEU A 89 -11.52 8.31 2.94
N ALA A 90 -11.40 7.03 2.63
CA ALA A 90 -12.15 5.98 3.31
C ALA A 90 -11.49 5.62 4.64
N HIS A 91 -12.28 5.15 5.62
CA HIS A 91 -11.76 4.71 6.92
C HIS A 91 -10.75 3.57 6.77
N LEU A 92 -11.04 2.61 5.90
CA LEU A 92 -10.18 1.46 5.64
C LEU A 92 -8.85 1.85 4.98
N GLU A 93 -8.87 2.85 4.12
CA GLU A 93 -7.70 3.45 3.49
C GLU A 93 -6.73 4.04 4.54
N VAL A 94 -7.28 4.78 5.53
CA VAL A 94 -6.49 5.34 6.64
C VAL A 94 -5.84 4.22 7.48
N VAL A 95 -6.60 3.17 7.82
CA VAL A 95 -6.08 2.03 8.58
C VAL A 95 -4.99 1.30 7.81
N GLY A 96 -5.22 1.01 6.52
CA GLY A 96 -4.22 0.35 5.67
C GLY A 96 -2.91 1.14 5.57
N MET A 97 -2.99 2.45 5.34
CA MET A 97 -1.80 3.32 5.30
C MET A 97 -1.07 3.37 6.65
N ALA A 98 -1.80 3.37 7.74
CA ALA A 98 -1.22 3.34 9.09
C ALA A 98 -0.46 2.03 9.35
N MET A 99 -0.98 0.89 8.89
CA MET A 99 -0.30 -0.40 8.96
C MET A 99 1.00 -0.39 8.15
N VAL A 100 0.96 0.17 6.93
CA VAL A 100 2.17 0.34 6.10
C VAL A 100 3.21 1.20 6.82
N ALA A 101 2.79 2.34 7.38
CA ALA A 101 3.71 3.24 8.09
C ALA A 101 4.32 2.56 9.32
N GLY A 102 3.53 1.86 10.15
CA GLY A 102 4.00 1.15 11.32
C GLY A 102 5.02 0.07 11.00
N GLY A 103 4.74 -0.77 9.99
CA GLY A 103 5.67 -1.81 9.52
C GLY A 103 6.94 -1.22 8.90
N ALA A 104 6.83 -0.17 8.09
CA ALA A 104 7.98 0.51 7.50
C ALA A 104 8.89 1.11 8.59
N ILE A 105 8.32 1.71 9.65
CA ILE A 105 9.09 2.19 10.80
C ILE A 105 9.81 1.03 11.49
N GLY A 106 9.13 -0.09 11.74
CA GLY A 106 9.72 -1.26 12.41
C GLY A 106 10.94 -1.80 11.67
N ASN A 107 10.83 -2.00 10.36
CA ASN A 107 11.95 -2.47 9.54
C ASN A 107 13.06 -1.41 9.36
N ALA A 108 12.72 -0.12 9.39
CA ALA A 108 13.72 0.95 9.35
C ALA A 108 14.53 1.02 10.66
N ILE A 109 13.88 0.86 11.81
CA ILE A 109 14.56 0.81 13.11
C ILE A 109 15.60 -0.32 13.13
N ASP A 110 15.22 -1.52 12.70
CA ASP A 110 16.15 -2.66 12.66
C ASP A 110 17.38 -2.35 11.79
N ARG A 111 17.18 -1.80 10.58
CA ARG A 111 18.28 -1.44 9.67
C ARG A 111 19.23 -0.39 10.25
N LEU A 112 18.67 0.62 10.93
CA LEU A 112 19.47 1.69 11.51
C LEU A 112 20.20 1.25 12.80
N ALA A 113 19.54 0.41 13.62
CA ALA A 113 20.10 -0.02 14.91
C ALA A 113 21.06 -1.20 14.79
N PHE A 114 20.79 -2.16 13.87
CA PHE A 114 21.50 -3.44 13.80
C PHE A 114 22.18 -3.69 12.45
N GLY A 115 21.85 -2.90 11.42
CA GLY A 115 22.36 -3.12 10.06
C GLY A 115 21.63 -4.22 9.27
N PHE A 116 20.67 -4.89 9.86
CA PHE A 116 19.85 -5.94 9.23
C PHE A 116 18.39 -5.86 9.74
N VAL A 117 17.47 -6.54 9.07
CA VAL A 117 16.10 -6.76 9.56
C VAL A 117 16.03 -8.13 10.22
N THR A 118 15.37 -8.21 11.37
CA THR A 118 15.09 -9.45 12.08
C THR A 118 13.90 -10.15 11.45
N ASP A 119 14.14 -11.23 10.69
CA ASP A 119 13.11 -12.07 10.09
C ASP A 119 13.02 -13.40 10.85
N PHE A 120 11.81 -13.97 10.94
CA PHE A 120 11.66 -15.18 11.74
C PHE A 120 10.48 -16.09 11.36
N ILE A 121 9.59 -15.70 10.47
CA ILE A 121 8.46 -16.51 10.02
C ILE A 121 8.84 -17.19 8.70
N ALA A 122 9.05 -18.48 8.72
CA ALA A 122 9.37 -19.29 7.55
C ALA A 122 8.16 -20.12 7.13
N THR A 123 7.77 -20.08 5.86
CA THR A 123 6.81 -21.01 5.27
C THR A 123 7.53 -22.28 4.82
N THR A 124 6.93 -23.45 5.08
CA THR A 124 7.57 -24.75 4.79
C THR A 124 6.97 -25.47 3.59
N PHE A 125 5.80 -25.04 3.11
CA PHE A 125 5.08 -25.65 1.97
C PHE A 125 5.40 -24.96 0.62
N ILE A 126 6.05 -23.80 0.65
CA ILE A 126 6.54 -23.06 -0.52
C ILE A 126 7.92 -22.47 -0.23
N ASP A 127 8.71 -22.31 -1.27
CA ASP A 127 9.98 -21.56 -1.18
C ASP A 127 9.69 -20.06 -1.20
N PHE A 128 9.62 -19.47 -0.01
CA PHE A 128 9.33 -18.06 0.21
C PHE A 128 10.31 -17.48 1.23
N PRO A 129 10.82 -16.27 1.03
CA PRO A 129 11.71 -15.64 1.98
C PRO A 129 11.13 -15.59 3.39
N VAL A 130 11.98 -15.78 4.40
CA VAL A 130 11.61 -15.60 5.80
C VAL A 130 11.23 -14.13 6.00
N PHE A 131 10.18 -13.86 6.73
CA PHE A 131 9.62 -12.53 6.94
C PHE A 131 9.26 -12.28 8.40
N ASN A 132 8.69 -11.12 8.71
CA ASN A 132 8.36 -10.68 10.06
C ASN A 132 6.97 -10.03 10.15
N VAL A 133 6.60 -9.53 11.33
CA VAL A 133 5.29 -8.88 11.56
C VAL A 133 5.16 -7.56 10.78
N ALA A 134 6.23 -6.79 10.62
CA ALA A 134 6.21 -5.57 9.82
C ALA A 134 5.86 -5.86 8.35
N ASP A 135 6.40 -6.95 7.77
CA ASP A 135 6.13 -7.32 6.38
C ASP A 135 4.68 -7.74 6.18
N ILE A 136 4.11 -8.51 7.13
CA ILE A 136 2.67 -8.83 7.14
C ILE A 136 1.85 -7.54 7.19
N SER A 137 2.23 -6.62 8.08
CA SER A 137 1.50 -5.36 8.25
C SER A 137 1.58 -4.48 7.02
N ILE A 138 2.74 -4.40 6.36
CA ILE A 138 2.90 -3.66 5.09
C ILE A 138 2.02 -4.30 4.01
N THR A 139 2.09 -5.61 3.83
CA THR A 139 1.35 -6.32 2.77
C THR A 139 -0.16 -6.19 2.97
N VAL A 140 -0.66 -6.50 4.16
CA VAL A 140 -2.09 -6.36 4.50
C VAL A 140 -2.51 -4.91 4.41
N GLY A 141 -1.68 -3.98 4.90
CA GLY A 141 -1.93 -2.54 4.87
C GLY A 141 -2.09 -2.01 3.44
N VAL A 142 -1.23 -2.42 2.52
CA VAL A 142 -1.35 -2.05 1.09
C VAL A 142 -2.67 -2.57 0.51
N VAL A 143 -3.02 -3.84 0.75
CA VAL A 143 -4.27 -4.42 0.27
C VAL A 143 -5.47 -3.65 0.81
N LEU A 144 -5.50 -3.36 2.11
CA LEU A 144 -6.59 -2.60 2.75
C LEU A 144 -6.68 -1.16 2.23
N ALA A 145 -5.53 -0.49 2.05
CA ALA A 145 -5.50 0.87 1.52
C ALA A 145 -6.02 0.92 0.08
N LEU A 146 -5.57 0.01 -0.78
CA LEU A 146 -6.04 -0.08 -2.17
C LEU A 146 -7.52 -0.44 -2.25
N PHE A 147 -7.98 -1.41 -1.47
CA PHE A 147 -9.40 -1.77 -1.42
C PHE A 147 -10.24 -0.59 -0.93
N GLY A 148 -9.80 0.08 0.14
CA GLY A 148 -10.44 1.27 0.66
C GLY A 148 -10.53 2.38 -0.38
N TYR A 149 -9.45 2.65 -1.10
CA TYR A 149 -9.41 3.63 -2.17
C TYR A 149 -10.36 3.27 -3.32
N MET A 150 -10.24 2.06 -3.88
CA MET A 150 -10.98 1.66 -5.08
C MET A 150 -12.49 1.53 -4.85
N PHE A 151 -12.90 1.00 -3.71
CA PHE A 151 -14.32 0.63 -3.51
C PHE A 151 -15.07 1.52 -2.51
N LEU A 152 -14.37 2.18 -1.59
CA LEU A 152 -14.99 2.91 -0.49
C LEU A 152 -14.69 4.41 -0.52
N SER A 153 -13.63 4.85 -1.21
CA SER A 153 -13.25 6.26 -1.24
C SER A 153 -14.19 7.07 -2.15
N PRO A 154 -14.74 8.18 -1.65
CA PRO A 154 -15.51 9.09 -2.50
C PRO A 154 -14.68 9.69 -3.64
N ALA A 155 -13.36 9.87 -3.44
CA ALA A 155 -12.45 10.39 -4.48
C ALA A 155 -12.41 9.48 -5.72
N ALA A 156 -12.38 8.15 -5.55
CA ALA A 156 -12.42 7.21 -6.68
C ALA A 156 -13.76 7.31 -7.45
N ARG A 157 -14.86 7.49 -6.74
CA ARG A 157 -16.20 7.64 -7.36
C ARG A 157 -16.35 8.93 -8.15
N GLU A 158 -15.72 10.03 -7.71
CA GLU A 158 -15.71 11.29 -8.45
C GLU A 158 -14.92 11.17 -9.76
N VAL A 159 -13.79 10.47 -9.74
CA VAL A 159 -12.98 10.21 -10.94
C VAL A 159 -13.78 9.40 -11.96
N ASP A 160 -14.46 8.35 -11.52
CA ASP A 160 -15.30 7.51 -12.39
C ASP A 160 -16.47 8.31 -12.99
N ALA A 161 -17.17 9.11 -12.19
CA ALA A 161 -18.28 9.96 -12.63
C ALA A 161 -17.81 11.00 -13.67
N THR A 162 -16.65 11.61 -13.47
CA THR A 162 -16.07 12.58 -14.41
C THR A 162 -15.66 11.89 -15.71
N ALA A 163 -15.06 10.71 -15.66
CA ALA A 163 -14.71 9.92 -16.84
C ALA A 163 -15.96 9.53 -17.66
N GLU A 164 -17.04 9.11 -16.99
CA GLU A 164 -18.33 8.81 -17.65
C GLU A 164 -18.94 10.05 -18.33
N LEU A 165 -18.92 11.22 -17.67
CA LEU A 165 -19.42 12.46 -18.24
C LEU A 165 -18.62 12.85 -19.49
N ASN A 166 -17.30 12.82 -19.41
CA ASN A 166 -16.42 13.11 -20.54
C ASN A 166 -16.68 12.16 -21.73
N ALA A 167 -16.79 10.85 -21.46
CA ALA A 167 -17.10 9.87 -22.50
C ALA A 167 -18.49 10.12 -23.16
N ARG A 168 -19.49 10.49 -22.38
CA ARG A 168 -20.82 10.88 -22.89
C ARG A 168 -20.77 12.12 -23.76
N ASP A 169 -20.01 13.13 -23.34
CA ASP A 169 -19.87 14.40 -24.09
C ASP A 169 -19.11 14.19 -25.41
N GLU A 170 -18.05 13.36 -25.41
CA GLU A 170 -17.36 12.96 -26.64
C GLU A 170 -18.28 12.19 -27.60
N ALA A 171 -19.04 11.23 -27.08
CA ALA A 171 -19.99 10.47 -27.92
C ALA A 171 -21.08 11.38 -28.52
N ARG A 172 -21.56 12.38 -27.75
CA ARG A 172 -22.53 13.38 -28.22
C ARG A 172 -21.92 14.31 -29.27
N ALA A 173 -20.68 14.73 -29.10
CA ALA A 173 -19.97 15.54 -30.08
C ALA A 173 -19.76 14.79 -31.41
N LYS A 174 -19.34 13.52 -31.36
CA LYS A 174 -19.19 12.65 -32.53
C LYS A 174 -20.51 12.46 -33.28
N ARG A 175 -21.62 12.24 -32.58
CA ARG A 175 -22.96 12.14 -33.19
C ARG A 175 -23.38 13.43 -33.89
N LYS A 176 -23.18 14.59 -33.25
CA LYS A 176 -23.48 15.91 -33.85
C LYS A 176 -22.63 16.17 -35.10
N ALA A 177 -21.35 15.85 -35.06
CA ALA A 177 -20.45 16.00 -36.21
C ALA A 177 -20.89 15.13 -37.39
N LYS A 178 -21.25 13.86 -37.14
CA LYS A 178 -21.78 12.95 -38.17
C LYS A 178 -23.07 13.49 -38.81
N GLN A 179 -24.03 13.96 -37.98
CA GLN A 179 -25.28 14.53 -38.49
C GLN A 179 -25.06 15.81 -39.30
N ARG A 180 -24.11 16.67 -38.89
CA ARG A 180 -23.74 17.86 -39.68
C ARG A 180 -23.15 17.48 -41.03
N GLY A 181 -22.25 16.49 -41.04
CA GLY A 181 -21.66 15.99 -42.29
C GLY A 181 -22.72 15.39 -43.27
N GLU A 182 -23.64 14.58 -42.75
CA GLU A 182 -24.75 14.02 -43.54
C GLU A 182 -25.69 15.10 -44.09
N ARG A 183 -26.01 16.12 -43.28
CA ARG A 183 -26.81 17.29 -43.74
C ARG A 183 -26.09 18.10 -44.82
N ALA A 184 -24.81 18.38 -44.62
CA ALA A 184 -24.00 19.12 -45.61
C ALA A 184 -23.93 18.33 -46.96
N ARG A 185 -23.76 16.99 -46.91
CA ARG A 185 -23.76 16.14 -48.07
C ARG A 185 -25.10 16.18 -48.82
N LYS A 186 -26.22 16.06 -48.09
CA LYS A 186 -27.57 16.15 -48.70
C LYS A 186 -27.88 17.49 -49.34
N ILE A 187 -27.37 18.59 -48.75
CA ILE A 187 -27.53 19.94 -49.34
C ILE A 187 -26.75 20.01 -50.66
N ARG A 188 -25.51 19.55 -50.66
CA ARG A 188 -24.66 19.56 -51.87
C ARG A 188 -25.24 18.75 -53.01
N GLU A 189 -25.76 17.54 -52.75
CA GLU A 189 -26.44 16.67 -53.72
C GLU A 189 -27.73 17.29 -54.28
N ARG A 190 -28.39 18.19 -53.51
CA ARG A 190 -29.58 18.94 -54.00
C ARG A 190 -29.23 20.18 -54.85
N THR A 191 -28.06 20.75 -54.68
CA THR A 191 -27.64 21.96 -55.43
C THR A 191 -26.98 21.60 -56.78
N GLU A 192 -26.52 20.35 -56.89
CA GLU A 192 -25.89 19.81 -58.10
C GLU A 192 -26.91 19.14 -59.10
N ARG A 193 -28.20 19.15 -58.73
CA ARG A 193 -29.35 18.69 -59.60
C ARG A 193 -30.16 19.88 -60.07
#